data_bcc55332ad068d28be6897173e8c1601
#
_entry.id   bcc55332ad068d28be6897173e8c1601
#
_cell.length_a   1.000
_cell.length_b   1.000
_cell.length_c   1.000
_cell.angle_alpha   90.00
_cell.angle_beta   90.00
_cell.angle_gamma   90.00
#
_symmetry.space_group_name_H-M   'P 1'
#
loop_
_entity.id
_entity.type
_entity.pdbx_description
1 polymer ?
#
loop_
_entity_poly.entity_id
_entity_poly.type
_entity_poly.pdbx_seq_one_letter_code
_entity_poly.pdbx_strand_id
1 'polypeptide(L)'
;ALYLDRHGQLYDPVGGCADLAAGCLRFIGRPEKRLTEDHLRLLRAVRFCSEYPVLQMDDETCRAIFAGVASLPMLSAERVASEMRRIVTGPAADKMIGLLHEMGVDKVLFDTPFAAVTNGWPHHGLLKEGLLSGLIGPVAALGLQCEPGQRAGLAKRLKLSRADSRMLAALDKELTRDAADRLCSDAWQQQAFWLKDAAGPRYLDACVMSGTTADYERLRQIVFFTPPSCPISGTDIEITYHTTGIRTGQALAALTKRWVESGFTARRGELLNQDISDDTNTDIIHRSR
;
A
#
# COMPACT_ATOMS: atom_id res chain seq x y z
N ALA A 1 16.10 21.38 -23.85
CA ALA A 1 16.61 21.59 -22.49
C ALA A 1 17.01 23.06 -22.34
N LEU A 2 16.74 23.62 -21.18
CA LEU A 2 17.18 24.96 -20.79
C LEU A 2 18.51 24.86 -20.08
N TYR A 3 19.41 25.78 -20.30
CA TYR A 3 20.71 25.87 -19.64
C TYR A 3 20.84 27.24 -18.99
N LEU A 4 21.34 27.25 -17.76
CA LEU A 4 21.64 28.47 -17.04
C LEU A 4 23.15 28.53 -16.82
N ASP A 5 23.81 29.64 -17.21
CA ASP A 5 25.21 29.80 -16.93
C ASP A 5 25.44 30.36 -15.49
N ARG A 6 26.70 30.42 -15.09
CA ARG A 6 27.09 30.93 -13.76
C ARG A 6 26.73 32.41 -13.50
N HIS A 7 26.40 33.16 -14.54
CA HIS A 7 26.01 34.57 -14.47
C HIS A 7 24.47 34.76 -14.52
N GLY A 8 23.70 33.63 -14.55
CA GLY A 8 22.25 33.67 -14.59
C GLY A 8 21.67 33.86 -16.00
N GLN A 9 22.52 33.81 -17.06
CA GLN A 9 22.03 33.86 -18.44
C GLN A 9 21.40 32.55 -18.87
N LEU A 10 20.18 32.63 -19.37
CA LEU A 10 19.42 31.50 -19.85
C LEU A 10 19.69 31.24 -21.34
N TYR A 11 19.99 30.00 -21.69
CA TYR A 11 20.16 29.53 -23.06
C TYR A 11 19.07 28.52 -23.41
N ASP A 12 18.31 28.80 -24.45
CA ASP A 12 17.19 27.97 -24.92
C ASP A 12 17.35 27.59 -26.40
N PRO A 13 18.20 26.61 -26.70
CA PRO A 13 18.48 26.23 -28.09
C PRO A 13 17.33 25.45 -28.78
N VAL A 14 16.28 25.06 -28.03
CA VAL A 14 15.22 24.15 -28.51
C VAL A 14 13.80 24.65 -28.25
N GLY A 15 13.64 25.89 -27.81
CA GLY A 15 12.34 26.48 -27.54
C GLY A 15 11.67 25.99 -26.24
N GLY A 16 12.46 25.51 -25.28
CA GLY A 16 11.95 24.97 -24.03
C GLY A 16 11.22 25.98 -23.15
N CYS A 17 11.53 27.29 -23.28
CA CYS A 17 10.78 28.35 -22.58
C CYS A 17 9.34 28.45 -23.11
N ALA A 18 9.16 28.35 -24.42
CA ALA A 18 7.82 28.34 -25.03
C ALA A 18 7.04 27.09 -24.63
N ASP A 19 7.66 25.93 -24.66
CA ASP A 19 7.06 24.66 -24.22
C ASP A 19 6.63 24.74 -22.75
N LEU A 20 7.50 25.28 -21.89
CA LEU A 20 7.19 25.43 -20.46
C LEU A 20 6.02 26.41 -20.24
N ALA A 21 6.01 27.54 -20.96
CA ALA A 21 4.91 28.50 -20.89
C ALA A 21 3.58 27.92 -21.38
N ALA A 22 3.63 27.03 -22.40
CA ALA A 22 2.48 26.32 -22.91
C ALA A 22 2.07 25.09 -22.08
N GLY A 23 2.86 24.70 -21.06
CA GLY A 23 2.66 23.47 -20.34
C GLY A 23 2.86 22.21 -21.19
N CYS A 24 3.68 22.28 -22.23
CA CYS A 24 3.91 21.19 -23.17
C CYS A 24 5.16 20.38 -22.79
N LEU A 25 5.00 19.07 -22.63
CA LEU A 25 6.10 18.13 -22.48
C LEU A 25 6.30 17.35 -23.78
N ARG A 26 7.45 17.55 -24.41
CA ARG A 26 7.84 16.82 -25.61
C ARG A 26 9.30 16.37 -25.56
N PHE A 27 9.65 15.37 -26.35
CA PHE A 27 11.04 14.96 -26.53
C PHE A 27 11.79 15.95 -27.45
N ILE A 28 13.06 16.21 -27.13
CA ILE A 28 13.94 16.95 -28.01
C ILE A 28 14.37 16.01 -29.15
N GLY A 29 13.96 16.32 -30.38
CA GLY A 29 14.13 15.45 -31.54
C GLY A 29 13.03 14.38 -31.62
N ARG A 30 13.23 13.35 -32.42
CA ARG A 30 12.22 12.31 -32.68
C ARG A 30 12.00 11.45 -31.42
N PRO A 31 10.77 11.37 -30.89
CA PRO A 31 10.47 10.62 -29.66
C PRO A 31 10.90 9.16 -29.72
N GLU A 32 10.65 8.45 -30.83
CA GLU A 32 10.99 7.03 -30.98
C GLU A 32 12.48 6.80 -30.84
N LYS A 33 13.31 7.65 -31.49
CA LYS A 33 14.77 7.56 -31.36
C LYS A 33 15.21 7.79 -29.92
N ARG A 34 14.63 8.77 -29.26
CA ARG A 34 14.94 9.09 -27.85
C ARG A 34 14.57 7.98 -26.90
N LEU A 35 13.47 7.28 -27.13
CA LEU A 35 13.06 6.11 -26.35
C LEU A 35 13.96 4.90 -26.63
N THR A 36 14.40 4.68 -27.87
CA THR A 36 15.35 3.59 -28.21
C THR A 36 16.72 3.76 -27.53
N GLU A 37 17.17 5.02 -27.37
CA GLU A 37 18.44 5.30 -26.65
C GLU A 37 18.35 4.96 -25.14
N ASP A 38 17.20 5.21 -24.51
CA ASP A 38 16.94 4.86 -23.10
C ASP A 38 15.43 4.78 -22.85
N HIS A 39 14.94 3.55 -22.73
CA HIS A 39 13.51 3.27 -22.51
C HIS A 39 12.97 3.85 -21.17
N LEU A 40 13.85 4.15 -20.19
CA LEU A 40 13.43 4.79 -18.94
C LEU A 40 12.86 6.19 -19.17
N ARG A 41 13.18 6.83 -20.27
CA ARG A 41 12.65 8.15 -20.64
C ARG A 41 11.11 8.15 -20.73
N LEU A 42 10.51 6.98 -21.03
CA LEU A 42 9.06 6.79 -20.95
C LEU A 42 8.54 7.11 -19.53
N LEU A 43 9.04 6.40 -18.52
CA LEU A 43 8.64 6.64 -17.12
C LEU A 43 9.01 8.03 -16.65
N ARG A 44 10.13 8.58 -17.13
CA ARG A 44 10.53 9.96 -16.83
C ARG A 44 9.55 11.00 -17.37
N ALA A 45 8.99 10.80 -18.58
CA ALA A 45 7.97 11.69 -19.11
C ALA A 45 6.70 11.66 -18.26
N VAL A 46 6.21 10.46 -17.90
CA VAL A 46 5.08 10.29 -17.00
C VAL A 46 5.37 10.95 -15.62
N ARG A 47 6.57 10.77 -15.09
CA ARG A 47 6.98 11.41 -13.85
C ARG A 47 6.93 12.94 -13.92
N PHE A 48 7.41 13.55 -14.99
CA PHE A 48 7.33 15.00 -15.14
C PHE A 48 5.88 15.49 -15.13
N CYS A 49 4.96 14.80 -15.79
CA CYS A 49 3.53 15.12 -15.72
C CYS A 49 2.93 14.88 -14.33
N SER A 50 3.47 13.93 -13.56
CA SER A 50 3.06 13.72 -12.17
C SER A 50 3.55 14.82 -11.24
N GLU A 51 4.81 15.23 -11.37
CA GLU A 51 5.45 16.27 -10.54
C GLU A 51 4.96 17.68 -10.87
N TYR A 52 4.63 17.92 -12.14
CA TYR A 52 4.19 19.22 -12.64
C TYR A 52 2.84 19.07 -13.36
N PRO A 53 1.71 19.18 -12.64
CA PRO A 53 0.37 18.92 -13.19
C PRO A 53 -0.04 19.79 -14.39
N VAL A 54 0.61 20.93 -14.56
CA VAL A 54 0.43 21.83 -15.70
C VAL A 54 0.95 21.23 -17.00
N LEU A 55 1.92 20.30 -16.93
CA LEU A 55 2.53 19.69 -18.11
C LEU A 55 1.61 18.63 -18.70
N GLN A 56 1.48 18.68 -20.04
CA GLN A 56 0.80 17.68 -20.84
C GLN A 56 1.71 17.22 -21.98
N MET A 57 1.72 15.92 -22.23
CA MET A 57 2.47 15.37 -23.36
C MET A 57 1.75 15.70 -24.67
N ASP A 58 2.52 16.09 -25.71
CA ASP A 58 1.97 16.22 -27.04
C ASP A 58 1.64 14.84 -27.64
N ASP A 59 0.85 14.84 -28.73
CA ASP A 59 0.34 13.60 -29.34
C ASP A 59 1.47 12.71 -29.89
N GLU A 60 2.57 13.30 -30.36
CA GLU A 60 3.72 12.54 -30.87
C GLU A 60 4.44 11.83 -29.73
N THR A 61 4.68 12.52 -28.63
CA THR A 61 5.23 11.95 -27.39
C THR A 61 4.32 10.85 -26.85
N CYS A 62 3.00 11.07 -26.76
CA CYS A 62 2.05 10.06 -26.30
C CYS A 62 2.14 8.78 -27.15
N ARG A 63 2.06 8.91 -28.49
CA ARG A 63 2.13 7.75 -29.40
C ARG A 63 3.43 6.97 -29.24
N ALA A 64 4.56 7.66 -29.16
CA ALA A 64 5.86 7.03 -28.99
C ALA A 64 5.97 6.30 -27.65
N ILE A 65 5.45 6.90 -26.59
CA ILE A 65 5.41 6.31 -25.26
C ILE A 65 4.57 5.02 -25.27
N PHE A 66 3.35 5.04 -25.81
CA PHE A 66 2.51 3.85 -25.94
C PHE A 66 3.23 2.71 -26.70
N ALA A 67 3.87 3.03 -27.81
CA ALA A 67 4.64 2.05 -28.59
C ALA A 67 5.87 1.51 -27.82
N GLY A 68 6.45 2.28 -26.92
CA GLY A 68 7.64 1.95 -26.16
C GLY A 68 7.40 1.05 -24.94
N VAL A 69 6.16 0.85 -24.49
CA VAL A 69 5.81 0.12 -23.25
C VAL A 69 6.40 -1.30 -23.22
N ALA A 70 6.34 -2.02 -24.34
CA ALA A 70 6.84 -3.38 -24.45
C ALA A 70 8.33 -3.53 -24.11
N SER A 71 9.11 -2.45 -24.16
CA SER A 71 10.55 -2.45 -23.86
C SER A 71 10.86 -2.23 -22.37
N LEU A 72 9.89 -1.88 -21.55
CA LEU A 72 10.09 -1.59 -20.13
C LEU A 72 10.67 -2.76 -19.29
N PRO A 73 10.36 -4.05 -19.59
CA PRO A 73 10.95 -5.17 -18.86
C PRO A 73 12.48 -5.29 -18.97
N MET A 74 13.08 -4.64 -19.96
CA MET A 74 14.53 -4.62 -20.15
C MET A 74 15.25 -3.71 -19.13
N LEU A 75 14.51 -2.85 -18.44
CA LEU A 75 15.05 -1.92 -17.45
C LEU A 75 15.35 -2.62 -16.13
N SER A 76 16.36 -2.14 -15.40
CA SER A 76 16.63 -2.62 -14.06
C SER A 76 15.51 -2.22 -13.08
N ALA A 77 15.23 -3.10 -12.14
CA ALA A 77 14.17 -2.90 -11.15
C ALA A 77 14.37 -1.61 -10.33
N GLU A 78 15.62 -1.30 -10.01
CA GLU A 78 16.00 -0.14 -9.20
C GLU A 78 15.68 1.18 -9.93
N ARG A 79 15.97 1.22 -11.25
CA ARG A 79 15.67 2.40 -12.08
C ARG A 79 14.15 2.59 -12.19
N VAL A 80 13.41 1.51 -12.45
CA VAL A 80 11.94 1.53 -12.49
C VAL A 80 11.37 1.96 -11.15
N ALA A 81 11.79 1.36 -10.04
CA ALA A 81 11.32 1.70 -8.70
C ALA A 81 11.59 3.17 -8.33
N SER A 82 12.74 3.71 -8.75
CA SER A 82 13.09 5.12 -8.54
C SER A 82 12.12 6.08 -9.25
N GLU A 83 11.80 5.84 -10.52
CA GLU A 83 10.84 6.66 -11.25
C GLU A 83 9.41 6.47 -10.71
N MET A 84 9.00 5.23 -10.46
CA MET A 84 7.68 4.92 -9.89
C MET A 84 7.45 5.61 -8.55
N ARG A 85 8.47 5.66 -7.67
CA ARG A 85 8.37 6.38 -6.40
C ARG A 85 7.98 7.84 -6.61
N ARG A 86 8.62 8.51 -7.55
CA ARG A 86 8.36 9.92 -7.86
C ARG A 86 7.01 10.11 -8.54
N ILE A 87 6.58 9.16 -9.38
CA ILE A 87 5.25 9.19 -10.00
C ILE A 87 4.16 9.11 -8.93
N VAL A 88 4.22 8.14 -8.02
CA VAL A 88 3.18 7.90 -7.01
C VAL A 88 3.11 8.96 -5.91
N THR A 89 4.20 9.71 -5.70
CA THR A 89 4.23 10.81 -4.72
C THR A 89 4.02 12.18 -5.35
N GLY A 90 3.92 12.28 -6.66
CA GLY A 90 3.68 13.53 -7.38
C GLY A 90 2.25 14.06 -7.19
N PRO A 91 2.03 15.37 -7.31
CA PRO A 91 0.70 15.99 -7.11
C PRO A 91 -0.36 15.54 -8.13
N ALA A 92 0.04 14.99 -9.30
CA ALA A 92 -0.88 14.42 -10.28
C ALA A 92 -0.77 12.88 -10.38
N ALA A 93 -0.39 12.21 -9.28
CA ALA A 93 -0.22 10.76 -9.25
C ALA A 93 -1.46 10.00 -9.71
N ASP A 94 -2.67 10.44 -9.30
CA ASP A 94 -3.92 9.79 -9.67
C ASP A 94 -4.08 9.69 -11.18
N LYS A 95 -3.92 10.81 -11.89
CA LYS A 95 -4.00 10.87 -13.34
C LYS A 95 -2.92 10.01 -14.00
N MET A 96 -1.72 10.01 -13.45
CA MET A 96 -0.58 9.29 -14.05
C MET A 96 -0.63 7.79 -13.80
N ILE A 97 -1.14 7.33 -12.66
CA ILE A 97 -1.39 5.90 -12.43
C ILE A 97 -2.49 5.39 -13.37
N GLY A 98 -3.55 6.17 -13.58
CA GLY A 98 -4.57 5.87 -14.60
C GLY A 98 -3.97 5.72 -15.99
N LEU A 99 -3.15 6.69 -16.41
CA LEU A 99 -2.45 6.65 -17.69
C LEU A 99 -1.54 5.41 -17.83
N LEU A 100 -0.78 5.07 -16.80
CA LEU A 100 0.08 3.86 -16.81
C LEU A 100 -0.75 2.58 -16.98
N HIS A 101 -1.93 2.51 -16.36
CA HIS A 101 -2.87 1.41 -16.53
C HIS A 101 -3.42 1.34 -17.97
N GLU A 102 -3.92 2.47 -18.50
CA GLU A 102 -4.43 2.57 -19.88
C GLU A 102 -3.37 2.15 -20.91
N MET A 103 -2.12 2.49 -20.66
CA MET A 103 -0.98 2.09 -21.48
C MET A 103 -0.59 0.62 -21.32
N GLY A 104 -1.12 -0.08 -20.32
CA GLY A 104 -0.77 -1.46 -19.98
C GLY A 104 0.62 -1.62 -19.35
N VAL A 105 1.16 -0.56 -18.78
CA VAL A 105 2.48 -0.59 -18.10
C VAL A 105 2.46 -1.51 -16.89
N ASP A 106 1.36 -1.54 -16.16
CA ASP A 106 1.11 -2.42 -15.02
C ASP A 106 1.22 -3.90 -15.40
N LYS A 107 0.60 -4.30 -16.50
CA LYS A 107 0.66 -5.68 -17.03
C LYS A 107 2.08 -6.03 -17.49
N VAL A 108 2.72 -5.11 -18.22
CA VAL A 108 4.06 -5.34 -18.82
C VAL A 108 5.17 -5.35 -17.76
N LEU A 109 5.11 -4.44 -16.78
CA LEU A 109 6.14 -4.34 -15.75
C LEU A 109 5.93 -5.29 -14.57
N PHE A 110 4.68 -5.51 -14.17
CA PHE A 110 4.38 -6.18 -12.90
C PHE A 110 3.65 -7.52 -13.09
N ASP A 111 3.27 -7.84 -14.33
CA ASP A 111 2.44 -9.00 -14.68
C ASP A 111 1.11 -8.99 -13.90
N THR A 112 0.63 -7.79 -13.57
CA THR A 112 -0.49 -7.60 -12.66
C THR A 112 -1.24 -6.34 -13.06
N PRO A 113 -2.47 -6.46 -13.58
CA PRO A 113 -3.28 -5.27 -13.84
C PRO A 113 -3.61 -4.57 -12.51
N PHE A 114 -3.57 -3.25 -12.52
CA PHE A 114 -4.10 -2.49 -11.40
C PHE A 114 -5.62 -2.62 -11.37
N ALA A 115 -6.17 -3.07 -10.24
CA ALA A 115 -7.61 -3.13 -10.05
C ALA A 115 -8.18 -1.72 -10.04
N ALA A 116 -9.20 -1.49 -10.87
CA ALA A 116 -10.11 -0.34 -10.83
C ALA A 116 -9.48 1.03 -10.51
N VAL A 117 -8.62 1.52 -11.41
CA VAL A 117 -8.23 2.95 -11.43
C VAL A 117 -9.43 3.85 -11.78
N THR A 118 -10.62 3.25 -11.98
CA THR A 118 -11.86 3.95 -12.36
C THR A 118 -12.30 5.03 -11.39
N ASN A 119 -11.81 5.00 -10.13
CA ASN A 119 -12.14 5.98 -9.08
C ASN A 119 -10.94 6.82 -8.62
N GLY A 120 -9.87 6.89 -9.41
CA GLY A 120 -8.64 7.59 -9.05
C GLY A 120 -7.70 6.74 -8.17
N TRP A 121 -6.58 7.34 -7.78
CA TRP A 121 -5.64 6.78 -6.80
C TRP A 121 -6.10 7.22 -5.40
N PRO A 122 -6.95 6.43 -4.68
CA PRO A 122 -7.61 6.89 -3.47
C PRO A 122 -6.64 7.19 -2.32
N HIS A 123 -5.38 6.79 -2.50
CA HIS A 123 -4.35 6.88 -1.47
C HIS A 123 -3.37 8.04 -1.66
N HIS A 124 -3.49 8.83 -2.73
CA HIS A 124 -2.57 9.93 -3.04
C HIS A 124 -2.51 10.97 -1.90
N GLY A 125 -3.66 11.42 -1.41
CA GLY A 125 -3.73 12.34 -0.28
C GLY A 125 -3.03 11.79 0.96
N LEU A 126 -3.23 10.51 1.24
CA LEU A 126 -2.66 9.81 2.39
C LEU A 126 -1.14 9.64 2.28
N LEU A 127 -0.61 9.39 1.07
CA LEU A 127 0.83 9.36 0.80
C LEU A 127 1.44 10.74 0.95
N LYS A 128 0.78 11.78 0.41
CA LYS A 128 1.24 13.16 0.48
C LYS A 128 1.30 13.70 1.91
N GLU A 129 0.35 13.33 2.75
CA GLU A 129 0.30 13.71 4.16
C GLU A 129 1.21 12.87 5.06
N GLY A 130 1.95 11.92 4.49
CA GLY A 130 2.91 11.08 5.22
C GLY A 130 2.26 9.99 6.09
N LEU A 131 0.95 9.86 6.07
CA LEU A 131 0.23 8.89 6.92
C LEU A 131 0.58 7.44 6.57
N LEU A 132 0.80 7.17 5.29
CA LEU A 132 1.21 5.84 4.83
C LEU A 132 2.73 5.67 4.81
N SER A 133 3.52 6.75 4.83
CA SER A 133 4.99 6.67 4.69
C SER A 133 5.69 5.92 5.82
N GLY A 134 5.07 5.81 6.99
CA GLY A 134 5.55 5.00 8.12
C GLY A 134 5.07 3.55 8.11
N LEU A 135 4.05 3.23 7.30
CA LEU A 135 3.42 1.91 7.27
C LEU A 135 3.84 1.09 6.04
N ILE A 136 3.85 1.73 4.89
CA ILE A 136 4.18 1.11 3.61
C ILE A 136 4.93 2.11 2.74
N GLY A 137 6.00 1.66 2.09
CA GLY A 137 6.75 2.52 1.18
C GLY A 137 5.90 2.97 -0.01
N PRO A 138 6.14 4.17 -0.58
CA PRO A 138 5.31 4.73 -1.66
C PRO A 138 5.15 3.79 -2.86
N VAL A 139 6.21 3.09 -3.24
CA VAL A 139 6.16 2.13 -4.37
C VAL A 139 5.40 0.86 -3.98
N ALA A 140 5.54 0.39 -2.74
CA ALA A 140 4.79 -0.76 -2.24
C ALA A 140 3.29 -0.45 -2.12
N ALA A 141 2.91 0.81 -1.92
CA ALA A 141 1.51 1.23 -1.93
C ALA A 141 0.80 0.97 -3.28
N LEU A 142 1.54 0.85 -4.41
CA LEU A 142 0.99 0.35 -5.67
C LEU A 142 0.36 -1.05 -5.52
N GLY A 143 0.86 -1.86 -4.59
CA GLY A 143 0.31 -3.17 -4.29
C GLY A 143 -1.13 -3.12 -3.78
N LEU A 144 -1.59 -1.99 -3.24
CA LEU A 144 -2.99 -1.79 -2.87
C LEU A 144 -3.93 -1.72 -4.09
N GLN A 145 -3.37 -1.47 -5.29
CA GLN A 145 -4.09 -1.51 -6.57
C GLN A 145 -4.08 -2.89 -7.23
N CYS A 146 -3.32 -3.84 -6.68
CA CYS A 146 -3.25 -5.20 -7.20
C CYS A 146 -4.29 -6.08 -6.51
N GLU A 147 -4.86 -7.04 -7.27
CA GLU A 147 -5.71 -8.07 -6.68
C GLU A 147 -4.94 -8.89 -5.62
N PRO A 148 -5.62 -9.37 -4.57
CA PRO A 148 -5.02 -10.30 -3.62
C PRO A 148 -4.38 -11.50 -4.32
N GLY A 149 -3.19 -11.92 -3.85
CA GLY A 149 -2.40 -12.99 -4.45
C GLY A 149 -1.40 -12.53 -5.54
N GLN A 150 -1.50 -11.30 -6.03
CA GLN A 150 -0.63 -10.76 -7.09
C GLN A 150 0.45 -9.79 -6.56
N ARG A 151 0.35 -9.34 -5.33
CA ARG A 151 1.22 -8.31 -4.71
C ARG A 151 2.67 -8.78 -4.54
N ALA A 152 2.87 -10.08 -4.36
CA ALA A 152 4.20 -10.67 -4.27
C ALA A 152 4.99 -10.52 -5.58
N GLY A 153 4.32 -10.56 -6.76
CA GLY A 153 4.92 -10.30 -8.07
C GLY A 153 5.49 -8.90 -8.17
N LEU A 154 4.72 -7.90 -7.77
CA LEU A 154 5.15 -6.50 -7.70
C LEU A 154 6.39 -6.34 -6.80
N ALA A 155 6.35 -6.90 -5.59
CA ALA A 155 7.45 -6.80 -4.63
C ALA A 155 8.75 -7.39 -5.19
N LYS A 156 8.67 -8.55 -5.84
CA LYS A 156 9.81 -9.23 -6.47
C LYS A 156 10.34 -8.43 -7.66
N ARG A 157 9.46 -7.96 -8.55
CA ARG A 157 9.85 -7.22 -9.77
C ARG A 157 10.55 -5.90 -9.45
N LEU A 158 10.09 -5.18 -8.44
CA LEU A 158 10.65 -3.90 -8.01
C LEU A 158 11.74 -4.02 -6.95
N LYS A 159 12.10 -5.23 -6.52
CA LYS A 159 13.08 -5.50 -5.46
C LYS A 159 12.82 -4.63 -4.21
N LEU A 160 11.58 -4.65 -3.75
CA LEU A 160 11.17 -3.87 -2.59
C LEU A 160 11.91 -4.31 -1.33
N SER A 161 11.89 -3.44 -0.31
CA SER A 161 12.48 -3.75 0.99
C SER A 161 11.85 -4.99 1.62
N ARG A 162 12.57 -5.64 2.56
CA ARG A 162 12.02 -6.79 3.31
C ARG A 162 10.77 -6.41 4.10
N ALA A 163 10.69 -5.18 4.58
CA ALA A 163 9.54 -4.66 5.31
C ALA A 163 8.32 -4.54 4.37
N ASP A 164 8.49 -3.86 3.23
CA ASP A 164 7.43 -3.71 2.22
C ASP A 164 6.97 -5.06 1.66
N SER A 165 7.92 -5.96 1.38
CA SER A 165 7.59 -7.31 0.88
C SER A 165 6.78 -8.12 1.90
N ARG A 166 7.11 -8.04 3.19
CA ARG A 166 6.33 -8.69 4.26
C ARG A 166 4.94 -8.07 4.41
N MET A 167 4.84 -6.74 4.29
CA MET A 167 3.56 -6.03 4.33
C MET A 167 2.67 -6.48 3.16
N LEU A 168 3.18 -6.47 1.93
CA LEU A 168 2.43 -6.93 0.76
C LEU A 168 2.02 -8.39 0.86
N ALA A 169 2.89 -9.28 1.36
CA ALA A 169 2.54 -10.67 1.60
C ALA A 169 1.44 -10.83 2.69
N ALA A 170 1.43 -9.97 3.70
CA ALA A 170 0.35 -9.94 4.68
C ALA A 170 -0.97 -9.49 4.04
N LEU A 171 -0.90 -8.53 3.10
CA LEU A 171 -2.05 -8.04 2.34
C LEU A 171 -2.53 -9.00 1.25
N ASP A 172 -1.70 -9.95 0.80
CA ASP A 172 -2.08 -11.00 -0.15
C ASP A 172 -3.00 -12.08 0.47
N LYS A 173 -3.02 -12.19 1.79
CA LYS A 173 -4.01 -13.04 2.44
C LYS A 173 -5.39 -12.44 2.23
N GLU A 174 -6.35 -13.29 1.88
CA GLU A 174 -7.72 -12.86 1.65
C GLU A 174 -8.27 -12.10 2.86
N LEU A 175 -8.80 -10.91 2.62
CA LEU A 175 -9.56 -10.16 3.61
C LEU A 175 -11.01 -10.65 3.54
N THR A 176 -11.47 -11.33 4.58
CA THR A 176 -12.88 -11.75 4.62
C THR A 176 -13.80 -10.54 4.68
N ARG A 177 -15.00 -10.66 4.12
CA ARG A 177 -15.98 -9.58 4.13
C ARG A 177 -16.32 -9.13 5.57
N ASP A 178 -16.44 -10.08 6.49
CA ASP A 178 -16.66 -9.79 7.92
C ASP A 178 -15.52 -8.94 8.53
N ALA A 179 -14.26 -9.25 8.20
CA ALA A 179 -13.13 -8.46 8.66
C ALA A 179 -13.09 -7.05 8.03
N ALA A 180 -13.49 -6.93 6.75
CA ALA A 180 -13.60 -5.65 6.08
C ALA A 180 -14.71 -4.79 6.72
N ASP A 181 -15.89 -5.38 6.93
CA ASP A 181 -17.02 -4.70 7.53
C ASP A 181 -16.71 -4.23 8.97
N ARG A 182 -15.98 -5.05 9.74
CA ARG A 182 -15.51 -4.66 11.09
C ARG A 182 -14.54 -3.48 11.06
N LEU A 183 -13.59 -3.44 10.13
CA LEU A 183 -12.67 -2.30 9.99
C LEU A 183 -13.40 -0.99 9.66
N CYS A 184 -14.49 -1.08 8.92
CA CYS A 184 -15.32 0.08 8.56
C CYS A 184 -16.37 0.44 9.63
N SER A 185 -16.58 -0.40 10.65
CA SER A 185 -17.54 -0.21 11.74
C SER A 185 -16.92 0.41 12.98
N ASP A 186 -17.73 0.60 14.03
CA ASP A 186 -17.25 1.04 15.34
C ASP A 186 -16.43 -0.03 16.08
N ALA A 187 -16.47 -1.29 15.64
CA ALA A 187 -15.66 -2.39 16.17
C ALA A 187 -14.25 -2.47 15.55
N TRP A 188 -13.79 -1.46 14.81
CA TRP A 188 -12.51 -1.46 14.10
C TRP A 188 -11.30 -1.73 15.02
N GLN A 189 -11.35 -1.30 16.28
CA GLN A 189 -10.25 -1.48 17.24
C GLN A 189 -9.95 -2.96 17.48
N GLN A 190 -11.00 -3.79 17.59
CA GLN A 190 -10.87 -5.24 17.76
C GLN A 190 -10.20 -5.88 16.56
N GLN A 191 -10.59 -5.47 15.36
CA GLN A 191 -9.98 -5.97 14.12
C GLN A 191 -8.53 -5.47 13.95
N ALA A 192 -8.27 -4.19 14.27
CA ALA A 192 -6.94 -3.60 14.22
C ALA A 192 -5.95 -4.29 15.17
N PHE A 193 -6.41 -4.73 16.34
CA PHE A 193 -5.60 -5.49 17.28
C PHE A 193 -4.98 -6.75 16.63
N TRP A 194 -5.77 -7.49 15.86
CA TRP A 194 -5.31 -8.71 15.20
C TRP A 194 -4.43 -8.44 13.97
N LEU A 195 -4.74 -7.38 13.25
CA LEU A 195 -4.02 -7.00 12.03
C LEU A 195 -2.71 -6.26 12.32
N LYS A 196 -2.55 -5.64 13.49
CA LYS A 196 -1.34 -4.90 13.90
C LYS A 196 -0.93 -3.86 12.83
N ASP A 197 0.33 -3.90 12.40
CA ASP A 197 0.88 -2.96 11.40
C ASP A 197 0.15 -3.01 10.04
N ALA A 198 -0.52 -4.12 9.75
CA ALA A 198 -1.31 -4.25 8.52
C ALA A 198 -2.72 -3.60 8.61
N ALA A 199 -3.15 -3.13 9.78
CA ALA A 199 -4.51 -2.64 9.98
C ALA A 199 -4.84 -1.43 9.08
N GLY A 200 -3.93 -0.45 8.97
CA GLY A 200 -4.12 0.72 8.12
C GLY A 200 -4.26 0.35 6.63
N PRO A 201 -3.29 -0.33 6.01
CA PRO A 201 -3.42 -0.81 4.64
C PRO A 201 -4.65 -1.71 4.41
N ARG A 202 -5.02 -2.55 5.38
CA ARG A 202 -6.23 -3.39 5.30
C ARG A 202 -7.53 -2.60 5.36
N TYR A 203 -7.57 -1.51 6.10
CA TYR A 203 -8.71 -0.60 6.08
C TYR A 203 -8.92 -0.01 4.68
N LEU A 204 -7.85 0.33 3.97
CA LEU A 204 -7.94 0.82 2.60
C LEU A 204 -8.46 -0.26 1.64
N ASP A 205 -7.98 -1.51 1.76
CA ASP A 205 -8.52 -2.66 1.02
C ASP A 205 -10.04 -2.83 1.31
N ALA A 206 -10.45 -2.70 2.58
CA ALA A 206 -11.85 -2.80 2.99
C ALA A 206 -12.72 -1.71 2.37
N CYS A 207 -12.25 -0.48 2.30
CA CYS A 207 -12.95 0.63 1.65
C CYS A 207 -13.13 0.36 0.15
N VAL A 208 -12.10 -0.14 -0.54
CA VAL A 208 -12.20 -0.55 -1.96
C VAL A 208 -13.23 -1.66 -2.14
N MET A 209 -13.19 -2.72 -1.31
CA MET A 209 -14.15 -3.83 -1.36
C MET A 209 -15.61 -3.40 -1.12
N SER A 210 -15.80 -2.42 -0.24
CA SER A 210 -17.13 -1.91 0.12
C SER A 210 -17.62 -0.79 -0.80
N GLY A 211 -16.78 -0.34 -1.77
CA GLY A 211 -17.09 0.79 -2.64
C GLY A 211 -17.21 2.12 -1.89
N THR A 212 -16.62 2.23 -0.70
CA THR A 212 -16.66 3.44 0.13
C THR A 212 -15.38 4.25 0.01
N THR A 213 -15.49 5.57 0.18
CA THR A 213 -14.32 6.44 0.28
C THR A 213 -13.66 6.24 1.64
N ALA A 214 -12.32 6.09 1.65
CA ALA A 214 -11.58 5.99 2.90
C ALA A 214 -11.73 7.28 3.72
N ASP A 215 -12.14 7.14 4.99
CA ASP A 215 -12.19 8.24 5.94
C ASP A 215 -10.79 8.47 6.52
N TYR A 216 -10.27 9.68 6.33
CA TYR A 216 -8.96 10.10 6.80
C TYR A 216 -8.82 9.98 8.33
N GLU A 217 -9.82 10.46 9.08
CA GLU A 217 -9.78 10.39 10.55
C GLU A 217 -9.82 8.95 11.05
N ARG A 218 -10.60 8.09 10.41
CA ARG A 218 -10.64 6.66 10.71
C ARG A 218 -9.29 5.99 10.43
N LEU A 219 -8.68 6.26 9.28
CA LEU A 219 -7.36 5.72 8.95
C LEU A 219 -6.32 6.18 9.98
N ARG A 220 -6.33 7.46 10.34
CA ARG A 220 -5.44 8.02 11.35
C ARG A 220 -5.60 7.33 12.71
N GLN A 221 -6.85 7.13 13.15
CA GLN A 221 -7.15 6.40 14.38
C GLN A 221 -6.59 4.98 14.35
N ILE A 222 -6.77 4.26 13.22
CA ILE A 222 -6.27 2.89 13.04
C ILE A 222 -4.73 2.86 13.07
N VAL A 223 -4.07 3.77 12.36
CA VAL A 223 -2.61 3.84 12.26
C VAL A 223 -1.94 4.12 13.59
N PHE A 224 -2.53 5.03 14.38
CA PHE A 224 -2.00 5.42 15.69
C PHE A 224 -2.62 4.63 16.85
N PHE A 225 -3.41 3.59 16.55
CA PHE A 225 -4.01 2.77 17.57
C PHE A 225 -2.94 2.00 18.37
N THR A 226 -2.85 2.31 19.64
CA THR A 226 -2.06 1.54 20.59
C THR A 226 -3.00 0.66 21.39
N PRO A 227 -3.03 -0.66 21.12
CA PRO A 227 -3.93 -1.55 21.85
C PRO A 227 -3.56 -1.57 23.34
N PRO A 228 -4.55 -1.63 24.23
CA PRO A 228 -4.29 -1.80 25.64
C PRO A 228 -3.59 -3.14 25.90
N SER A 229 -2.85 -3.23 27.01
CA SER A 229 -2.19 -4.47 27.43
C SER A 229 -3.23 -5.47 27.93
N CYS A 230 -3.13 -6.72 27.47
CA CYS A 230 -3.98 -7.79 27.97
C CYS A 230 -3.75 -7.96 29.48
N PRO A 231 -4.82 -8.02 30.31
CA PRO A 231 -4.69 -8.08 31.77
C PRO A 231 -4.27 -9.45 32.31
N ILE A 232 -4.06 -10.44 31.43
CA ILE A 232 -3.64 -11.80 31.78
C ILE A 232 -2.34 -12.16 31.08
N SER A 233 -1.55 -13.01 31.76
CA SER A 233 -0.27 -13.53 31.28
C SER A 233 -0.27 -15.05 31.21
N GLY A 234 0.74 -15.65 30.59
CA GLY A 234 0.94 -17.10 30.60
C GLY A 234 1.06 -17.67 32.02
N THR A 235 1.73 -16.96 32.91
CA THR A 235 1.86 -17.37 34.34
C THR A 235 0.51 -17.42 35.05
N ASP A 236 -0.39 -16.48 34.77
CA ASP A 236 -1.75 -16.49 35.32
C ASP A 236 -2.52 -17.76 34.90
N ILE A 237 -2.35 -18.14 33.61
CA ILE A 237 -2.95 -19.35 33.06
C ILE A 237 -2.38 -20.60 33.70
N GLU A 238 -1.05 -20.69 33.87
CA GLU A 238 -0.39 -21.83 34.49
C GLU A 238 -0.85 -22.04 35.93
N ILE A 239 -0.98 -20.96 36.69
CA ILE A 239 -1.44 -21.01 38.09
C ILE A 239 -2.93 -21.40 38.17
N THR A 240 -3.77 -20.82 37.32
CA THR A 240 -5.23 -20.98 37.43
C THR A 240 -5.73 -22.32 36.87
N TYR A 241 -5.12 -22.81 35.79
CA TYR A 241 -5.60 -23.99 35.07
C TYR A 241 -4.63 -25.18 35.17
N HIS A 242 -3.51 -25.03 35.91
CA HIS A 242 -2.47 -26.06 36.06
C HIS A 242 -1.97 -26.64 34.74
N THR A 243 -1.79 -25.78 33.74
CA THR A 243 -1.33 -26.15 32.40
C THR A 243 0.10 -25.69 32.16
N THR A 244 0.78 -26.31 31.19
CA THR A 244 2.14 -25.93 30.79
C THR A 244 2.32 -26.03 29.27
N GLY A 245 3.28 -25.31 28.75
CA GLY A 245 3.68 -25.40 27.32
C GLY A 245 2.59 -24.99 26.33
N ILE A 246 2.30 -25.87 25.39
CA ILE A 246 1.35 -25.58 24.27
C ILE A 246 -0.05 -25.27 24.80
N ARG A 247 -0.52 -25.99 25.84
CA ARG A 247 -1.85 -25.77 26.42
C ARG A 247 -1.99 -24.40 27.08
N THR A 248 -0.95 -23.91 27.74
CA THR A 248 -0.90 -22.53 28.28
C THR A 248 -1.06 -21.51 27.14
N GLY A 249 -0.36 -21.71 26.02
CA GLY A 249 -0.46 -20.82 24.85
C GLY A 249 -1.85 -20.80 24.21
N GLN A 250 -2.49 -21.95 24.07
CA GLN A 250 -3.86 -22.09 23.56
C GLN A 250 -4.87 -21.41 24.47
N ALA A 251 -4.79 -21.64 25.76
CA ALA A 251 -5.65 -21.00 26.76
C ALA A 251 -5.48 -19.48 26.77
N LEU A 252 -4.24 -18.98 26.71
CA LEU A 252 -3.97 -17.55 26.63
C LEU A 252 -4.56 -16.94 25.35
N ALA A 253 -4.43 -17.63 24.23
CA ALA A 253 -5.00 -17.15 22.95
C ALA A 253 -6.53 -17.08 23.01
N ALA A 254 -7.20 -18.10 23.58
CA ALA A 254 -8.66 -18.12 23.71
C ALA A 254 -9.17 -16.99 24.63
N LEU A 255 -8.51 -16.78 25.77
CA LEU A 255 -8.89 -15.70 26.69
C LEU A 255 -8.55 -14.31 26.14
N THR A 256 -7.45 -14.18 25.39
CA THR A 256 -7.13 -12.92 24.68
C THR A 256 -8.20 -12.61 23.63
N LYS A 257 -8.69 -13.61 22.88
CA LYS A 257 -9.79 -13.45 21.95
C LYS A 257 -11.05 -12.91 22.64
N ARG A 258 -11.45 -13.51 23.74
CA ARG A 258 -12.62 -13.03 24.55
C ARG A 258 -12.43 -11.61 25.07
N TRP A 259 -11.23 -11.27 25.54
CA TRP A 259 -10.91 -9.94 26.00
C TRP A 259 -11.03 -8.90 24.86
N VAL A 260 -10.53 -9.21 23.68
CA VAL A 260 -10.70 -8.35 22.49
C VAL A 260 -12.16 -8.22 22.10
N GLU A 261 -12.92 -9.33 22.08
CA GLU A 261 -14.37 -9.35 21.78
C GLU A 261 -15.20 -8.54 22.79
N SER A 262 -14.76 -8.44 24.05
CA SER A 262 -15.38 -7.55 25.05
C SER A 262 -15.11 -6.05 24.82
N GLY A 263 -14.40 -5.68 23.73
CA GLY A 263 -13.93 -4.31 23.50
C GLY A 263 -12.85 -3.88 24.51
N PHE A 264 -11.98 -4.80 24.91
CA PHE A 264 -10.89 -4.59 25.88
C PHE A 264 -11.34 -4.22 27.30
N THR A 265 -12.58 -4.52 27.67
CA THR A 265 -13.16 -4.13 28.97
C THR A 265 -13.14 -5.23 30.01
N ALA A 266 -13.08 -6.51 29.61
CA ALA A 266 -13.08 -7.64 30.52
C ALA A 266 -11.86 -7.60 31.45
N ARG A 267 -12.13 -7.75 32.76
CA ARG A 267 -11.08 -7.72 33.79
C ARG A 267 -10.43 -9.09 33.97
N ARG A 268 -9.22 -9.11 34.54
CA ARG A 268 -8.44 -10.34 34.80
C ARG A 268 -9.29 -11.40 35.51
N GLY A 269 -10.02 -11.05 36.55
CA GLY A 269 -10.86 -12.01 37.31
C GLY A 269 -12.00 -12.60 36.49
N GLU A 270 -12.62 -11.79 35.62
CA GLU A 270 -13.72 -12.23 34.74
C GLU A 270 -13.20 -13.23 33.69
N LEU A 271 -12.01 -12.98 33.15
CA LEU A 271 -11.39 -13.87 32.17
C LEU A 271 -10.96 -15.20 32.79
N LEU A 272 -10.32 -15.18 33.98
CA LEU A 272 -9.82 -16.36 34.63
C LEU A 272 -10.90 -17.20 35.34
N ASN A 273 -12.11 -16.68 35.47
CA ASN A 273 -13.23 -17.41 36.09
C ASN A 273 -14.06 -18.27 35.11
N GLN A 274 -13.62 -18.40 33.86
CA GLN A 274 -14.37 -19.13 32.83
C GLN A 274 -13.66 -20.45 32.47
N ASP A 275 -14.45 -21.48 32.17
CA ASP A 275 -13.94 -22.67 31.55
C ASP A 275 -13.54 -22.38 30.09
N ILE A 276 -12.39 -22.91 29.68
CA ILE A 276 -11.86 -22.71 28.34
C ILE A 276 -12.20 -23.95 27.52
N SER A 277 -13.14 -23.82 26.59
CA SER A 277 -13.37 -24.82 25.54
C SER A 277 -12.41 -24.53 24.38
N ASP A 278 -11.65 -25.52 23.96
CA ASP A 278 -10.83 -25.43 22.76
C ASP A 278 -11.74 -25.64 21.54
N ASP A 279 -11.84 -24.62 20.67
CA ASP A 279 -12.63 -24.69 19.41
C ASP A 279 -12.08 -25.72 18.41
N THR A 280 -10.90 -26.33 18.70
CA THR A 280 -10.20 -27.23 17.80
C THR A 280 -10.06 -28.67 18.30
N ASN A 281 -10.33 -28.95 19.58
CA ASN A 281 -10.21 -30.30 20.13
C ASN A 281 -11.11 -30.49 21.37
N THR A 282 -11.66 -31.67 21.55
CA THR A 282 -12.72 -32.06 22.51
C THR A 282 -12.33 -31.95 24.01
N ASP A 283 -11.16 -31.45 24.35
CA ASP A 283 -10.67 -31.33 25.72
C ASP A 283 -10.98 -29.95 26.31
N ILE A 284 -11.95 -29.87 27.20
CA ILE A 284 -12.24 -28.67 27.99
C ILE A 284 -11.16 -28.53 29.05
N ILE A 285 -10.47 -27.40 29.05
CA ILE A 285 -9.52 -27.02 30.13
C ILE A 285 -10.35 -26.46 31.29
N HIS A 286 -10.60 -27.28 32.27
CA HIS A 286 -11.33 -26.89 33.47
C HIS A 286 -10.45 -26.13 34.46
N ARG A 287 -11.06 -25.12 35.10
CA ARG A 287 -10.47 -24.49 36.27
C ARG A 287 -10.38 -25.52 37.39
N SER A 288 -9.20 -25.66 37.98
CA SER A 288 -9.06 -26.47 39.22
C SER A 288 -9.83 -25.80 40.37
N ARG A 289 -10.62 -26.60 41.09
CA ARG A 289 -11.42 -26.16 42.23
C ARG A 289 -10.54 -25.87 43.42
#